data_4cd622c3765b9d0dbb92a76512e6660a
#
_entry.id   4cd622c3765b9d0dbb92a76512e6660a
#
_cell.length_a   1.000
_cell.length_b   1.000
_cell.length_c   1.000
_cell.angle_alpha   90.00
_cell.angle_beta   90.00
_cell.angle_gamma   90.00
#
_symmetry.space_group_name_H-M   'P 1'
#
loop_
_entity.id
_entity.type
_entity.pdbx_description
1 polymer ?
#
loop_
_entity_poly.entity_id
_entity_poly.type
_entity_poly.pdbx_seq_one_letter_code
_entity_poly.pdbx_strand_id
1 'polypeptide(L)'
;MASVPKPPKGHFNLLYFAGATSFTHKDYEPLPAPLSLAKLFAELEARYTGIRAAVLDTSLVTINLDYVDVPADGSGHDVVIQEGDEVAIIPPVSSG
;
A
#
# COMPACT_ATOMS: atom_id res chain seq x y z
N MET A 1 -3.25 15.96 -11.31
CA MET A 1 -3.34 14.78 -10.46
C MET A 1 -4.61 14.83 -9.65
N ALA A 2 -5.36 13.76 -9.65
CA ALA A 2 -6.62 13.74 -8.94
C ALA A 2 -6.39 13.78 -7.44
N SER A 3 -7.19 14.57 -6.74
CA SER A 3 -7.16 14.60 -5.29
C SER A 3 -7.78 13.35 -4.73
N VAL A 4 -7.15 12.79 -3.72
CA VAL A 4 -7.70 11.65 -3.01
C VAL A 4 -8.48 12.17 -1.82
N PRO A 5 -9.77 11.83 -1.67
CA PRO A 5 -10.54 12.31 -0.53
C PRO A 5 -10.02 11.72 0.77
N LYS A 6 -10.33 12.38 1.87
CA LYS A 6 -9.95 11.85 3.19
C LYS A 6 -10.58 10.48 3.39
N PRO A 7 -9.85 9.55 4.02
CA PRO A 7 -10.44 8.25 4.29
C PRO A 7 -11.58 8.35 5.30
N PRO A 8 -12.51 7.38 5.29
CA PRO A 8 -13.54 7.34 6.30
C PRO A 8 -12.94 7.16 7.70
N LYS A 9 -13.72 7.50 8.71
CA LYS A 9 -13.29 7.30 10.09
C LYS A 9 -12.88 5.84 10.29
N GLY A 10 -11.75 5.65 10.99
CA GLY A 10 -11.22 4.32 11.27
C GLY A 10 -10.51 3.67 10.09
N HIS A 11 -10.17 4.45 9.08
CA HIS A 11 -9.52 3.94 7.87
C HIS A 11 -8.31 4.79 7.51
N PHE A 12 -7.44 4.22 6.66
CA PHE A 12 -6.39 4.96 5.97
C PHE A 12 -6.60 4.80 4.47
N ASN A 13 -5.98 5.66 3.67
CA ASN A 13 -6.03 5.52 2.22
C ASN A 13 -4.80 4.79 1.72
N LEU A 14 -5.02 3.80 0.87
CA LEU A 14 -3.94 3.12 0.15
C LEU A 14 -4.01 3.55 -1.31
N LEU A 15 -2.94 4.17 -1.79
CA LEU A 15 -2.85 4.69 -3.15
C LEU A 15 -2.06 3.71 -4.01
N TYR A 16 -2.53 3.51 -5.23
CA TYR A 16 -1.89 2.63 -6.21
C TYR A 16 -1.35 3.43 -7.36
N PHE A 17 -0.15 3.09 -7.81
CA PHE A 17 0.49 3.74 -8.94
C PHE A 17 0.97 2.70 -9.94
N ALA A 18 1.07 3.11 -11.23
CA ALA A 18 1.66 2.28 -12.29
C ALA A 18 1.04 0.87 -12.33
N GLY A 19 1.88 -0.17 -12.25
CA GLY A 19 1.39 -1.54 -12.31
C GLY A 19 0.42 -1.92 -11.21
N ALA A 20 0.50 -1.25 -10.05
CA ALA A 20 -0.45 -1.51 -8.97
C ALA A 20 -1.85 -1.05 -9.36
N THR A 21 -1.96 0.10 -10.03
CA THR A 21 -3.25 0.57 -10.55
C THR A 21 -3.81 -0.41 -11.59
N SER A 22 -2.94 -0.89 -12.47
CA SER A 22 -3.36 -1.84 -13.50
C SER A 22 -3.87 -3.15 -12.89
N PHE A 23 -3.20 -3.61 -11.83
CA PHE A 23 -3.56 -4.88 -11.20
C PHE A 23 -4.87 -4.78 -10.41
N THR A 24 -5.06 -3.67 -9.68
CA THR A 24 -6.24 -3.51 -8.81
C THR A 24 -7.42 -2.87 -9.52
N HIS A 25 -7.18 -2.19 -10.64
CA HIS A 25 -8.18 -1.37 -11.35
C HIS A 25 -8.70 -0.23 -10.48
N LYS A 26 -7.86 0.26 -9.56
CA LYS A 26 -8.21 1.36 -8.67
C LYS A 26 -7.03 2.31 -8.56
N ASP A 27 -7.31 3.57 -8.32
CA ASP A 27 -6.28 4.57 -8.02
C ASP A 27 -5.98 4.60 -6.53
N TYR A 28 -6.97 4.31 -5.71
CA TYR A 28 -6.82 4.25 -4.26
C TYR A 28 -7.98 3.46 -3.66
N GLU A 29 -7.82 3.05 -2.40
CA GLU A 29 -8.94 2.51 -1.64
C GLU A 29 -8.69 2.69 -0.16
N PRO A 30 -9.75 2.94 0.62
CA PRO A 30 -9.60 2.99 2.07
C PRO A 30 -9.54 1.59 2.66
N LEU A 31 -8.69 1.40 3.65
CA LEU A 31 -8.57 0.15 4.38
C LEU A 31 -8.69 0.42 5.88
N PRO A 32 -9.16 -0.56 6.65
CA PRO A 32 -9.30 -0.36 8.10
C PRO A 32 -7.95 -0.08 8.76
N ALA A 33 -7.96 0.86 9.69
CA ALA A 33 -6.80 1.22 10.50
C ALA A 33 -7.15 1.00 11.98
N PRO A 34 -6.16 0.74 12.83
CA PRO A 34 -4.74 0.61 12.50
C PRO A 34 -4.42 -0.72 11.82
N LEU A 35 -3.33 -0.73 11.06
CA LEU A 35 -2.85 -1.93 10.39
C LEU A 35 -1.34 -1.96 10.45
N SER A 36 -0.78 -3.06 10.91
CA SER A 36 0.67 -3.25 10.92
C SER A 36 1.20 -3.27 9.48
N LEU A 37 2.26 -2.51 9.22
CA LEU A 37 2.89 -2.50 7.91
C LEU A 37 3.33 -3.90 7.49
N ALA A 38 3.78 -4.70 8.45
CA ALA A 38 4.19 -6.08 8.17
C ALA A 38 3.04 -6.94 7.63
N LYS A 39 1.80 -6.55 7.92
CA LYS A 39 0.62 -7.30 7.47
C LYS A 39 -0.01 -6.72 6.21
N LEU A 40 0.46 -5.58 5.76
CA LEU A 40 -0.15 -4.89 4.62
C LEU A 40 -0.15 -5.75 3.36
N PHE A 41 0.98 -6.36 3.04
CA PHE A 41 1.08 -7.17 1.82
C PHE A 41 0.21 -8.42 1.88
N ALA A 42 0.11 -9.05 3.06
CA ALA A 42 -0.77 -10.20 3.23
C ALA A 42 -2.24 -9.81 3.07
N GLU A 43 -2.61 -8.64 3.57
CA GLU A 43 -3.97 -8.12 3.42
C GLU A 43 -4.30 -7.87 1.95
N LEU A 44 -3.35 -7.30 1.21
CA LEU A 44 -3.56 -7.05 -0.22
C LEU A 44 -3.60 -8.35 -1.02
N GLU A 45 -2.76 -9.32 -0.66
CA GLU A 45 -2.79 -10.62 -1.34
C GLU A 45 -4.14 -11.32 -1.13
N ALA A 46 -4.73 -11.17 0.04
CA ALA A 46 -6.06 -11.72 0.30
C ALA A 46 -7.15 -11.09 -0.55
N ARG A 47 -6.98 -9.80 -0.89
CA ARG A 47 -7.95 -9.07 -1.72
C ARG A 47 -7.70 -9.24 -3.21
N TYR A 48 -6.43 -9.33 -3.59
CA TYR A 48 -6.00 -9.37 -4.99
C TYR A 48 -4.99 -10.50 -5.15
N THR A 49 -5.47 -11.69 -5.35
CA THR A 49 -4.63 -12.88 -5.45
C THR A 49 -3.56 -12.70 -6.53
N GLY A 50 -2.31 -12.89 -6.14
CA GLY A 50 -1.17 -12.76 -7.05
C GLY A 50 -0.51 -11.39 -7.04
N ILE A 51 -1.08 -10.40 -6.34
CA ILE A 51 -0.54 -9.05 -6.36
C ILE A 51 0.85 -8.99 -5.73
N ARG A 52 1.11 -9.81 -4.73
CA ARG A 52 2.40 -9.77 -4.05
C ARG A 52 3.54 -10.10 -5.00
N ALA A 53 3.44 -11.22 -5.71
CA ALA A 53 4.47 -11.62 -6.65
C ALA A 53 4.53 -10.73 -7.88
N ALA A 54 3.37 -10.27 -8.35
CA ALA A 54 3.29 -9.47 -9.57
C ALA A 54 3.71 -8.02 -9.37
N VAL A 55 3.46 -7.45 -8.20
CA VAL A 55 3.61 -6.01 -7.97
C VAL A 55 4.36 -5.70 -6.69
N LEU A 56 3.90 -6.22 -5.55
CA LEU A 56 4.36 -5.72 -4.25
C LEU A 56 5.82 -6.02 -3.95
N ASP A 57 6.31 -7.18 -4.39
CA ASP A 57 7.69 -7.59 -4.07
C ASP A 57 8.75 -6.65 -4.66
N THR A 58 8.40 -5.90 -5.70
CA THR A 58 9.31 -4.95 -6.33
C THR A 58 8.91 -3.50 -6.11
N SER A 59 7.87 -3.26 -5.33
CA SER A 59 7.35 -1.91 -5.12
C SER A 59 8.02 -1.23 -3.93
N LEU A 60 8.09 0.09 -4.00
CA LEU A 60 8.40 0.92 -2.85
C LEU A 60 7.10 1.27 -2.14
N VAL A 61 7.18 1.50 -0.83
CA VAL A 61 6.03 1.89 -0.03
C VAL A 61 6.36 3.19 0.70
N THR A 62 5.41 4.13 0.68
CA THR A 62 5.53 5.35 1.47
C THR A 62 4.36 5.45 2.44
N ILE A 63 4.60 6.10 3.58
CA ILE A 63 3.55 6.50 4.51
C ILE A 63 3.69 8.01 4.66
N ASN A 64 2.65 8.74 4.28
CA ASN A 64 2.64 10.21 4.32
C ASN A 64 3.88 10.79 3.63
N LEU A 65 4.21 10.25 2.45
CA LEU A 65 5.32 10.66 1.58
C LEU A 65 6.70 10.24 2.05
N ASP A 66 6.81 9.53 3.17
CA ASP A 66 8.09 9.03 3.64
C ASP A 66 8.26 7.57 3.25
N TYR A 67 9.39 7.23 2.65
CA TYR A 67 9.68 5.84 2.30
C TYR A 67 9.86 4.99 3.54
N VAL A 68 9.28 3.80 3.52
CA VAL A 68 9.38 2.86 4.63
C VAL A 68 9.76 1.49 4.08
N ASP A 69 10.45 0.70 4.91
CA ASP A 69 10.77 -0.67 4.57
C ASP A 69 9.68 -1.58 5.14
N VAL A 70 9.16 -2.47 4.29
CA VAL A 70 8.15 -3.44 4.73
C VAL A 70 8.88 -4.67 5.26
N PRO A 71 8.67 -5.05 6.53
CA PRO A 71 9.32 -6.24 7.08
C PRO A 71 8.91 -7.49 6.30
N ALA A 72 9.89 -8.30 5.94
CA ALA A 72 9.64 -9.48 5.10
C ALA A 72 8.84 -10.55 5.86
N ASP A 73 9.07 -10.67 7.15
CA ASP A 73 8.49 -11.77 7.95
C ASP A 73 8.10 -11.33 9.35
N GLY A 74 7.88 -10.03 9.53
CA GLY A 74 7.50 -9.51 10.84
C GLY A 74 8.65 -9.31 11.80
N SER A 75 9.89 -9.54 11.36
CA SER A 75 11.05 -9.28 12.19
C SER A 75 11.45 -7.81 12.09
N GLY A 76 12.13 -7.29 13.11
CA GLY A 76 12.62 -5.92 13.10
C GLY A 76 11.56 -4.91 13.51
N HIS A 77 11.73 -3.68 13.08
CA HIS A 77 10.84 -2.59 13.46
C HIS A 77 9.57 -2.62 12.63
N ASP A 78 8.46 -2.78 13.30
CA ASP A 78 7.16 -2.75 12.63
C ASP A 78 6.54 -1.39 12.82
N VAL A 79 6.07 -0.83 11.72
CA VAL A 79 5.37 0.46 11.70
C VAL A 79 3.88 0.17 11.66
N VAL A 80 3.10 0.89 12.46
CA VAL A 80 1.65 0.74 12.44
C VAL A 80 1.05 1.90 11.64
N ILE A 81 0.26 1.54 10.63
CA ILE A 81 -0.46 2.53 9.84
C ILE A 81 -1.66 2.99 10.64
N GLN A 82 -1.80 4.30 10.81
CA GLN A 82 -2.82 4.89 11.66
C GLN A 82 -3.99 5.42 10.84
N GLU A 83 -5.09 5.66 11.52
CA GLU A 83 -6.24 6.32 10.91
C GLU A 83 -5.82 7.64 10.28
N GLY A 84 -6.29 7.88 9.06
CA GLY A 84 -5.98 9.12 8.35
C GLY A 84 -4.67 9.13 7.59
N ASP A 85 -3.84 8.10 7.76
CA ASP A 85 -2.58 8.02 7.03
C ASP A 85 -2.80 7.82 5.54
N GLU A 86 -1.82 8.21 4.75
CA GLU A 86 -1.81 7.98 3.31
C GLU A 86 -0.64 7.08 2.97
N VAL A 87 -0.93 5.88 2.49
CA VAL A 87 0.08 4.88 2.14
C VAL A 87 0.07 4.71 0.63
N ALA A 88 1.25 4.69 0.01
CA ALA A 88 1.36 4.53 -1.44
C ALA A 88 2.17 3.30 -1.80
N ILE A 89 1.68 2.55 -2.79
CA ILE A 89 2.40 1.45 -3.41
C ILE A 89 2.95 1.98 -4.73
N ILE A 90 4.28 2.01 -4.85
CA ILE A 90 4.95 2.63 -5.98
C ILE A 90 5.84 1.59 -6.67
N PRO A 91 5.29 0.85 -7.65
CA PRO A 91 6.09 -0.11 -8.41
C PRO A 91 7.09 0.61 -9.30
N PRO A 92 8.17 -0.07 -9.71
CA PRO A 92 9.07 0.52 -10.67
C PRO A 92 8.33 0.74 -11.99
N VAL A 93 8.62 1.87 -12.65
CA VAL A 93 8.03 2.13 -13.96
C VAL A 93 8.83 1.38 -15.01
N SER A 94 8.10 0.88 -16.02
CA SER A 94 8.74 0.25 -17.15
C SER A 94 9.48 1.29 -17.97
N SER A 95 10.72 1.02 -18.31
CA SER A 95 11.51 1.96 -19.09
C SER A 95 11.30 1.82 -20.59
N GLY A 96 10.38 1.00 -20.98
CA GLY A 96 10.21 0.86 -22.37
C GLY A 96 9.52 0.10 -23.09
#